data_6d49c870c65e41745e7801e92798767c
#
_entry.id   6d49c870c65e41745e7801e92798767c
#
_cell.length_a   1.000
_cell.length_b   1.000
_cell.length_c   1.000
_cell.angle_alpha   90.00
_cell.angle_beta   90.00
_cell.angle_gamma   90.00
#
_symmetry.space_group_name_H-M   'P 1'
#
loop_
_entity.id
_entity.type
_entity.pdbx_description
1 polymer ?
#
loop_
_entity_poly.entity_id
_entity_poly.type
_entity_poly.pdbx_seq_one_letter_code
_entity_poly.pdbx_strand_id
1 'polypeptide(L)'
;TGRSPKDKFIVDTPSVHDDIAWGSVNVPITQEKFNAIRSKVIAYLQNREIFIFDGMAGADPVCTRKFRIINELASQNLFIHELLIRPTAEELENYGEADFTIFVAPGFKCIPEIDGTHSEAAIIVDYEQKQVVICGSQYSGEIKKSVFSVMNFLMPKEGVLPMHCSANMDPETHETAVFFGLSGTGKTTLSADPNRKLIGDD
;
A
#
# COMPACT_ATOMS: atom_id res chain seq x y z
N THR A 1 -7.94 -0.45 -17.20
CA THR A 1 -7.64 -1.40 -16.11
C THR A 1 -8.32 -0.91 -14.85
N GLY A 2 -9.06 -1.77 -14.18
CA GLY A 2 -9.80 -1.48 -12.96
C GLY A 2 -9.19 -2.19 -11.75
N ARG A 3 -9.84 -2.06 -10.60
CA ARG A 3 -9.51 -2.81 -9.38
C ARG A 3 -9.60 -4.32 -9.62
N SER A 4 -8.72 -5.07 -8.98
CA SER A 4 -8.70 -6.53 -8.98
C SER A 4 -9.02 -7.08 -7.58
N PRO A 5 -10.27 -6.95 -7.09
CA PRO A 5 -10.60 -7.27 -5.70
C PRO A 5 -10.45 -8.76 -5.37
N LYS A 6 -10.55 -9.64 -6.37
CA LYS A 6 -10.43 -11.10 -6.20
C LYS A 6 -8.98 -11.60 -6.26
N ASP A 7 -8.04 -10.75 -6.68
CA ASP A 7 -6.63 -11.10 -6.90
C ASP A 7 -5.75 -10.63 -5.72
N LYS A 8 -6.35 -10.42 -4.55
CA LYS A 8 -5.66 -9.98 -3.34
C LYS A 8 -5.44 -11.14 -2.40
N PHE A 9 -4.20 -11.26 -1.94
CA PHE A 9 -3.77 -12.35 -1.07
C PHE A 9 -2.92 -11.79 0.07
N ILE A 10 -2.97 -12.49 1.21
CA ILE A 10 -2.07 -12.25 2.35
C ILE A 10 -1.32 -13.55 2.59
N VAL A 11 0.00 -13.44 2.79
CA VAL A 11 0.82 -14.61 3.13
C VAL A 11 0.45 -15.09 4.53
N ASP A 12 0.02 -16.34 4.61
CA ASP A 12 -0.37 -16.97 5.88
C ASP A 12 0.88 -17.56 6.55
N THR A 13 1.33 -16.91 7.61
CA THR A 13 2.45 -17.37 8.45
C THR A 13 2.01 -17.46 9.90
N PRO A 14 2.68 -18.28 10.73
CA PRO A 14 2.32 -18.40 12.15
C PRO A 14 2.31 -17.09 12.92
N SER A 15 3.17 -16.14 12.54
CA SER A 15 3.27 -14.82 13.19
C SER A 15 2.15 -13.85 12.82
N VAL A 16 1.38 -14.16 11.78
CA VAL A 16 0.34 -13.29 11.21
C VAL A 16 -1.05 -13.93 11.29
N HIS A 17 -1.12 -15.25 11.35
CA HIS A 17 -2.36 -16.03 11.21
C HIS A 17 -3.50 -15.53 12.08
N ASP A 18 -3.24 -15.35 13.38
CA ASP A 18 -4.26 -14.98 14.37
C ASP A 18 -4.67 -13.50 14.31
N ASP A 19 -3.89 -12.67 13.61
CA ASP A 19 -4.16 -11.24 13.46
C ASP A 19 -5.05 -10.92 12.23
N ILE A 20 -5.35 -11.92 11.41
CA ILE A 20 -6.10 -11.72 10.15
C ILE A 20 -7.47 -12.39 10.24
N ALA A 21 -8.50 -11.61 9.92
CA ALA A 21 -9.85 -12.17 9.72
C ALA A 21 -9.93 -12.84 8.34
N TRP A 22 -9.55 -14.09 8.26
CA TRP A 22 -9.54 -14.88 7.03
C TRP A 22 -10.94 -15.10 6.45
N GLY A 23 -11.05 -15.06 5.12
CA GLY A 23 -12.32 -15.25 4.40
C GLY A 23 -12.24 -14.84 2.94
N SER A 24 -13.37 -14.49 2.37
CA SER A 24 -13.46 -14.10 0.95
C SER A 24 -12.76 -12.77 0.61
N VAL A 25 -12.43 -11.96 1.61
CA VAL A 25 -11.74 -10.67 1.45
C VAL A 25 -10.24 -10.83 1.69
N ASN A 26 -9.88 -11.49 2.80
CA ASN A 26 -8.49 -11.78 3.15
C ASN A 26 -8.21 -13.24 2.78
N VAL A 27 -7.74 -13.44 1.55
CA VAL A 27 -7.49 -14.77 1.00
C VAL A 27 -6.05 -15.18 1.32
N PRO A 28 -5.83 -16.34 1.96
CA PRO A 28 -4.49 -16.80 2.28
C PRO A 28 -3.74 -17.30 1.04
N ILE A 29 -2.43 -17.07 1.03
CA ILE A 29 -1.47 -17.71 0.12
C ILE A 29 -0.29 -18.23 0.94
N THR A 30 0.29 -19.35 0.52
CA THR A 30 1.43 -19.91 1.25
C THR A 30 2.70 -19.12 1.01
N GLN A 31 3.62 -19.14 1.98
CA GLN A 31 4.93 -18.50 1.88
C GLN A 31 5.73 -19.04 0.67
N GLU A 32 5.62 -20.33 0.37
CA GLU A 32 6.30 -20.95 -0.77
C GLU A 32 5.82 -20.33 -2.10
N LYS A 33 4.51 -20.21 -2.30
CA LYS A 33 3.93 -19.60 -3.50
C LYS A 33 4.30 -18.12 -3.62
N PHE A 34 4.24 -17.37 -2.52
CA PHE A 34 4.69 -15.99 -2.50
C PHE A 34 6.15 -15.88 -2.95
N ASN A 35 7.05 -16.66 -2.36
CA ASN A 35 8.47 -16.64 -2.69
C ASN A 35 8.74 -17.01 -4.18
N ALA A 36 7.97 -17.96 -4.71
CA ALA A 36 8.06 -18.34 -6.12
C ALA A 36 7.63 -17.19 -7.05
N ILE A 37 6.47 -16.57 -6.78
CA ILE A 37 5.96 -15.43 -7.57
C ILE A 37 6.91 -14.24 -7.45
N ARG A 38 7.35 -13.90 -6.25
CA ARG A 38 8.31 -12.82 -5.99
C ARG A 38 9.60 -13.01 -6.79
N SER A 39 10.16 -14.22 -6.77
CA SER A 39 11.39 -14.53 -7.51
C SER A 39 11.21 -14.36 -9.02
N LYS A 40 10.07 -14.78 -9.56
CA LYS A 40 9.72 -14.58 -10.97
C LYS A 40 9.58 -13.09 -11.31
N VAL A 41 8.92 -12.31 -10.44
CA VAL A 41 8.75 -10.86 -10.62
C VAL A 41 10.10 -10.14 -10.59
N ILE A 42 10.97 -10.47 -9.64
CA ILE A 42 12.33 -9.90 -9.57
C ILE A 42 13.13 -10.26 -10.83
N ALA A 43 13.09 -11.50 -11.26
CA ALA A 43 13.77 -11.94 -12.50
C ALA A 43 13.21 -11.22 -13.74
N TYR A 44 11.89 -11.01 -13.79
CA TYR A 44 11.22 -10.26 -14.86
C TYR A 44 11.69 -8.80 -14.92
N LEU A 45 11.88 -8.16 -13.76
CA LEU A 45 12.31 -6.76 -13.68
C LEU A 45 13.79 -6.56 -13.99
N GLN A 46 14.62 -7.62 -13.97
CA GLN A 46 16.04 -7.52 -14.30
C GLN A 46 16.24 -7.05 -15.75
N ASN A 47 17.22 -6.17 -15.94
CA ASN A 47 17.58 -5.56 -17.25
C ASN A 47 16.44 -4.75 -17.89
N ARG A 48 15.42 -4.34 -17.11
CA ARG A 48 14.39 -3.37 -17.53
C ARG A 48 14.68 -2.01 -16.93
N GLU A 49 14.19 -0.98 -17.58
CA GLU A 49 14.07 0.32 -16.96
C GLU A 49 13.04 0.21 -15.83
N ILE A 50 13.43 0.66 -14.66
CA ILE A 50 12.56 0.68 -13.46
C ILE A 50 12.60 2.05 -12.81
N PHE A 51 11.54 2.40 -12.12
CA PHE A 51 11.39 3.64 -11.38
C PHE A 51 11.28 3.32 -9.90
N ILE A 52 12.18 3.89 -9.09
CA ILE A 52 12.20 3.65 -7.65
C ILE A 52 11.75 4.93 -6.94
N PHE A 53 10.85 4.78 -6.00
CA PHE A 53 10.41 5.83 -5.10
C PHE A 53 10.60 5.38 -3.65
N ASP A 54 11.40 6.13 -2.92
CA ASP A 54 11.53 6.03 -1.48
C ASP A 54 10.67 7.11 -0.85
N GLY A 55 9.62 6.71 -0.14
CA GLY A 55 8.63 7.61 0.42
C GLY A 55 8.13 7.15 1.78
N MET A 56 7.24 7.93 2.37
CA MET A 56 6.71 7.65 3.71
C MET A 56 5.19 7.72 3.72
N ALA A 57 4.58 6.93 4.60
CA ALA A 57 3.17 7.02 4.95
C ALA A 57 3.01 7.24 6.45
N GLY A 58 2.00 8.06 6.84
CA GLY A 58 1.81 8.51 8.22
C GLY A 58 2.55 9.81 8.49
N ALA A 59 1.80 10.91 8.68
CA ALA A 59 2.37 12.25 8.91
C ALA A 59 2.89 12.44 10.34
N ASP A 60 2.31 11.72 11.31
CA ASP A 60 2.81 11.71 12.69
C ASP A 60 4.11 10.89 12.76
N PRO A 61 5.22 11.45 13.29
CA PRO A 61 6.50 10.76 13.37
C PRO A 61 6.45 9.40 14.08
N VAL A 62 5.56 9.23 15.05
CA VAL A 62 5.37 7.95 15.75
C VAL A 62 4.77 6.89 14.84
N CYS A 63 3.89 7.31 13.92
CA CYS A 63 3.18 6.43 12.99
C CYS A 63 3.85 6.31 11.61
N THR A 64 4.89 7.10 11.34
CA THR A 64 5.54 7.12 10.02
C THR A 64 6.20 5.78 9.71
N ARG A 65 5.96 5.28 8.48
CA ARG A 65 6.60 4.08 7.93
C ARG A 65 7.23 4.41 6.58
N LYS A 66 8.41 3.85 6.35
CA LYS A 66 9.19 4.01 5.12
C LYS A 66 8.81 2.94 4.11
N PHE A 67 8.55 3.35 2.89
CA PHE A 67 8.18 2.45 1.78
C PHE A 67 9.13 2.65 0.60
N ARG A 68 9.79 1.58 0.16
CA ARG A 68 10.49 1.54 -1.13
C ARG A 68 9.58 0.90 -2.17
N ILE A 69 9.28 1.63 -3.23
CA ILE A 69 8.37 1.18 -4.28
C ILE A 69 9.14 1.10 -5.60
N ILE A 70 9.23 -0.11 -6.14
CA ILE A 70 9.97 -0.43 -7.36
C ILE A 70 8.94 -0.67 -8.46
N ASN A 71 8.82 0.28 -9.39
CA ASN A 71 7.80 0.29 -10.44
C ASN A 71 8.39 0.00 -11.81
N GLU A 72 7.67 -0.79 -12.61
CA GLU A 72 7.95 -0.96 -14.04
C GLU A 72 7.50 0.27 -14.87
N LEU A 73 6.47 1.00 -14.44
CA LEU A 73 5.89 2.11 -15.21
C LEU A 73 6.10 3.46 -14.50
N ALA A 74 6.61 4.43 -15.25
CA ALA A 74 6.78 5.82 -14.79
C ALA A 74 5.46 6.43 -14.27
N SER A 75 4.33 6.12 -14.92
CA SER A 75 3.01 6.65 -14.52
C SER A 75 2.58 6.18 -13.13
N GLN A 76 2.91 4.94 -12.76
CA GLN A 76 2.63 4.42 -11.42
C GLN A 76 3.57 5.05 -10.38
N ASN A 77 4.82 5.28 -10.75
CA ASN A 77 5.78 5.98 -9.90
C ASN A 77 5.35 7.43 -9.65
N LEU A 78 4.95 8.15 -10.71
CA LEU A 78 4.43 9.52 -10.58
C LEU A 78 3.19 9.57 -9.67
N PHE A 79 2.25 8.65 -9.84
CA PHE A 79 1.05 8.57 -8.99
C PHE A 79 1.41 8.46 -7.51
N ILE A 80 2.38 7.60 -7.17
CA ILE A 80 2.80 7.41 -5.78
C ILE A 80 3.61 8.60 -5.26
N HIS A 81 4.41 9.22 -6.12
CA HIS A 81 5.16 10.43 -5.80
C HIS A 81 4.25 11.63 -5.43
N GLU A 82 3.05 11.69 -6.02
CA GLU A 82 2.04 12.71 -5.69
C GLU A 82 1.21 12.35 -4.44
N LEU A 83 1.22 11.09 -4.02
CA LEU A 83 0.33 10.59 -2.98
C LEU A 83 1.02 10.42 -1.62
N LEU A 84 2.24 9.88 -1.60
CA LEU A 84 2.98 9.63 -0.38
C LEU A 84 3.84 10.83 0.02
N ILE A 85 4.21 10.86 1.29
CA ILE A 85 5.12 11.87 1.82
C ILE A 85 6.48 11.70 1.14
N ARG A 86 6.97 12.78 0.53
CA ARG A 86 8.27 12.84 -0.12
C ARG A 86 9.34 13.22 0.90
N PRO A 87 10.36 12.40 1.09
CA PRO A 87 11.50 12.78 1.91
C PRO A 87 12.21 14.00 1.33
N THR A 88 12.80 14.80 2.20
CA THR A 88 13.76 15.83 1.81
C THR A 88 15.05 15.18 1.27
N ALA A 89 15.92 15.96 0.64
CA ALA A 89 17.21 15.45 0.16
C ALA A 89 18.06 14.86 1.30
N GLU A 90 18.07 15.50 2.46
CA GLU A 90 18.78 15.02 3.65
C GLU A 90 18.18 13.71 4.20
N GLU A 91 16.85 13.60 4.23
CA GLU A 91 16.17 12.37 4.63
C GLU A 91 16.43 11.23 3.64
N LEU A 92 16.55 11.52 2.33
CA LEU A 92 16.91 10.52 1.32
C LEU A 92 18.34 10.02 1.47
N GLU A 93 19.30 10.90 1.76
CA GLU A 93 20.70 10.51 2.05
C GLU A 93 20.79 9.57 3.27
N ASN A 94 19.91 9.76 4.23
CA ASN A 94 19.84 8.99 5.47
C ASN A 94 18.65 8.00 5.49
N TYR A 95 18.06 7.69 4.34
CA TYR A 95 16.83 6.90 4.27
C TYR A 95 17.01 5.49 4.86
N GLY A 96 18.13 4.83 4.58
CA GLY A 96 18.44 3.50 5.07
C GLY A 96 17.53 2.42 4.49
N GLU A 97 17.16 1.44 5.32
CA GLU A 97 16.23 0.39 4.93
C GLU A 97 14.79 0.89 5.02
N ALA A 98 13.97 0.47 4.05
CA ALA A 98 12.54 0.69 4.09
C ALA A 98 11.87 -0.31 5.05
N ASP A 99 10.82 0.13 5.73
CA ASP A 99 9.98 -0.76 6.54
C ASP A 99 9.25 -1.79 5.68
N PHE A 100 8.87 -1.39 4.46
CA PHE A 100 8.27 -2.27 3.45
C PHE A 100 8.81 -1.98 2.05
N THR A 101 9.01 -3.05 1.26
CA THR A 101 9.33 -2.94 -0.17
C THR A 101 8.17 -3.45 -1.02
N ILE A 102 7.74 -2.66 -2.00
CA ILE A 102 6.65 -2.98 -2.92
C ILE A 102 7.21 -3.15 -4.33
N PHE A 103 7.09 -4.35 -4.89
CA PHE A 103 7.46 -4.65 -6.29
C PHE A 103 6.22 -4.54 -7.16
N VAL A 104 6.28 -3.72 -8.21
CA VAL A 104 5.16 -3.42 -9.10
C VAL A 104 5.54 -3.74 -10.54
N ALA A 105 5.04 -4.85 -11.05
CA ALA A 105 5.34 -5.40 -12.37
C ALA A 105 4.06 -5.67 -13.17
N PRO A 106 3.38 -4.64 -13.69
CA PRO A 106 2.11 -4.79 -14.40
C PRO A 106 2.22 -5.64 -15.66
N GLY A 107 3.38 -5.72 -16.29
CA GLY A 107 3.61 -6.56 -17.47
C GLY A 107 3.89 -8.03 -17.15
N PHE A 108 4.23 -8.37 -15.91
CA PHE A 108 4.35 -9.76 -15.47
C PHE A 108 2.96 -10.34 -15.20
N LYS A 109 2.71 -11.54 -15.70
CA LYS A 109 1.45 -12.26 -15.54
C LYS A 109 1.67 -13.59 -14.83
N CYS A 110 0.86 -13.84 -13.80
CA CYS A 110 0.81 -15.14 -13.15
C CYS A 110 0.16 -16.19 -14.06
N ILE A 111 0.49 -17.45 -13.80
CA ILE A 111 -0.18 -18.63 -14.37
C ILE A 111 -1.00 -19.25 -13.24
N PRO A 112 -2.34 -19.05 -13.21
CA PRO A 112 -3.18 -19.45 -12.07
C PRO A 112 -2.99 -20.89 -11.60
N GLU A 113 -2.87 -21.81 -12.54
CA GLU A 113 -2.72 -23.25 -12.27
C GLU A 113 -1.39 -23.60 -11.58
N ILE A 114 -0.36 -22.79 -11.81
CA ILE A 114 1.00 -22.98 -11.24
C ILE A 114 1.15 -22.13 -9.98
N ASP A 115 0.81 -20.84 -10.08
CA ASP A 115 1.07 -19.86 -9.04
C ASP A 115 0.00 -19.89 -7.94
N GLY A 116 -1.16 -20.50 -8.20
CA GLY A 116 -2.27 -20.60 -7.26
C GLY A 116 -3.01 -19.27 -7.07
N THR A 117 -2.92 -18.40 -8.06
CA THR A 117 -3.64 -17.12 -8.09
C THR A 117 -5.03 -17.29 -8.69
N HIS A 118 -5.92 -16.31 -8.53
CA HIS A 118 -7.25 -16.37 -9.12
C HIS A 118 -7.22 -16.05 -10.62
N SER A 119 -6.36 -15.13 -11.02
CA SER A 119 -6.18 -14.72 -12.42
C SER A 119 -4.71 -14.49 -12.73
N GLU A 120 -4.42 -13.93 -13.91
CA GLU A 120 -3.08 -13.49 -14.30
C GLU A 120 -2.52 -12.34 -13.43
N ALA A 121 -3.39 -11.67 -12.66
CA ALA A 121 -3.00 -10.61 -11.72
C ALA A 121 -2.89 -11.16 -10.31
N ALA A 122 -1.98 -10.58 -9.51
CA ALA A 122 -1.90 -10.83 -8.09
C ALA A 122 -1.40 -9.60 -7.33
N ILE A 123 -2.02 -9.34 -6.18
CA ILE A 123 -1.61 -8.35 -5.19
C ILE A 123 -1.40 -9.12 -3.88
N ILE A 124 -0.16 -9.34 -3.50
CA ILE A 124 0.19 -10.21 -2.38
C ILE A 124 0.96 -9.41 -1.34
N VAL A 125 0.50 -9.45 -0.10
CA VAL A 125 1.17 -8.80 1.04
C VAL A 125 1.77 -9.88 1.92
N ASP A 126 3.07 -9.75 2.20
CA ASP A 126 3.81 -10.53 3.19
C ASP A 126 4.23 -9.60 4.33
N TYR A 127 3.54 -9.71 5.45
CA TYR A 127 3.81 -8.87 6.62
C TYR A 127 5.07 -9.31 7.36
N GLU A 128 5.43 -10.58 7.30
CA GLU A 128 6.63 -11.12 7.97
C GLU A 128 7.90 -10.71 7.24
N GLN A 129 7.94 -10.91 5.92
CA GLN A 129 9.07 -10.45 5.10
C GLN A 129 9.03 -8.97 4.77
N LYS A 130 7.96 -8.25 5.17
CA LYS A 130 7.75 -6.81 4.93
C LYS A 130 7.80 -6.47 3.44
N GLN A 131 7.12 -7.26 2.62
CA GLN A 131 7.12 -7.11 1.17
C GLN A 131 5.73 -7.19 0.58
N VAL A 132 5.55 -6.50 -0.53
CA VAL A 132 4.34 -6.57 -1.35
C VAL A 132 4.74 -6.85 -2.79
N VAL A 133 4.01 -7.72 -3.45
CA VAL A 133 4.15 -7.97 -4.89
C VAL A 133 2.83 -7.62 -5.57
N ILE A 134 2.89 -6.75 -6.56
CA ILE A 134 1.77 -6.36 -7.41
C ILE A 134 2.16 -6.69 -8.84
N CYS A 135 1.46 -7.61 -9.48
CA CYS A 135 1.72 -7.99 -10.86
C CYS A 135 0.43 -8.15 -11.66
N GLY A 136 0.52 -8.05 -13.00
CA GLY A 136 -0.61 -8.19 -13.91
C GLY A 136 -1.65 -7.06 -13.86
N SER A 137 -1.43 -6.01 -13.07
CA SER A 137 -2.34 -4.89 -12.93
C SER A 137 -1.65 -3.55 -13.19
N GLN A 138 -2.21 -2.77 -14.11
CA GLN A 138 -1.77 -1.39 -14.38
C GLN A 138 -2.48 -0.34 -13.50
N TYR A 139 -3.40 -0.76 -12.63
CA TYR A 139 -4.13 0.15 -11.78
C TYR A 139 -3.27 0.64 -10.61
N SER A 140 -2.83 1.90 -10.68
CA SER A 140 -1.94 2.51 -9.68
C SER A 140 -2.52 2.52 -8.27
N GLY A 141 -3.85 2.53 -8.14
CA GLY A 141 -4.54 2.47 -6.86
C GLY A 141 -4.29 1.19 -6.06
N GLU A 142 -3.78 0.11 -6.66
CA GLU A 142 -3.40 -1.10 -5.90
C GLU A 142 -2.16 -0.84 -5.06
N ILE A 143 -1.25 0.03 -5.49
CA ILE A 143 -0.07 0.44 -4.69
C ILE A 143 -0.54 1.20 -3.45
N LYS A 144 -1.40 2.24 -3.65
CA LYS A 144 -2.02 3.00 -2.55
C LYS A 144 -2.70 2.06 -1.54
N LYS A 145 -3.53 1.14 -2.05
CA LYS A 145 -4.29 0.22 -1.18
C LYS A 145 -3.40 -0.80 -0.48
N SER A 146 -2.27 -1.16 -1.05
CA SER A 146 -1.28 -2.02 -0.38
C SER A 146 -0.61 -1.29 0.78
N VAL A 147 -0.18 -0.03 0.60
CA VAL A 147 0.33 0.82 1.69
C VAL A 147 -0.72 0.97 2.79
N PHE A 148 -1.97 1.28 2.40
CA PHE A 148 -3.08 1.37 3.34
C PHE A 148 -3.31 0.06 4.11
N SER A 149 -3.25 -1.10 3.46
CA SER A 149 -3.39 -2.41 4.12
C SER A 149 -2.26 -2.66 5.12
N VAL A 150 -1.03 -2.28 4.78
CA VAL A 150 0.12 -2.38 5.69
C VAL A 150 -0.10 -1.51 6.93
N MET A 151 -0.52 -0.26 6.76
CA MET A 151 -0.80 0.64 7.89
C MET A 151 -1.96 0.11 8.75
N ASN A 152 -3.02 -0.44 8.13
CA ASN A 152 -4.15 -1.05 8.87
C ASN A 152 -3.73 -2.28 9.68
N PHE A 153 -2.70 -2.99 9.28
CA PHE A 153 -2.19 -4.14 10.02
C PHE A 153 -1.26 -3.71 11.17
N LEU A 154 -0.42 -2.70 10.94
CA LEU A 154 0.60 -2.28 11.91
C LEU A 154 0.03 -1.39 13.02
N MET A 155 -0.75 -0.37 12.67
CA MET A 155 -1.18 0.67 13.59
C MET A 155 -2.00 0.18 14.79
N PRO A 156 -2.94 -0.77 14.65
CA PRO A 156 -3.66 -1.30 15.81
C PRO A 156 -2.77 -1.94 16.88
N LYS A 157 -1.65 -2.56 16.46
CA LYS A 157 -0.67 -3.15 17.38
C LYS A 157 0.06 -2.09 18.22
N GLU A 158 0.05 -0.85 17.75
CA GLU A 158 0.63 0.31 18.42
C GLU A 158 -0.42 1.18 19.12
N GLY A 159 -1.67 0.69 19.20
CA GLY A 159 -2.78 1.39 19.85
C GLY A 159 -3.37 2.54 19.03
N VAL A 160 -3.08 2.61 17.73
CA VAL A 160 -3.58 3.63 16.82
C VAL A 160 -4.64 3.02 15.89
N LEU A 161 -5.81 3.67 15.78
CA LEU A 161 -6.89 3.25 14.90
C LEU A 161 -6.71 3.87 13.51
N PRO A 162 -6.31 3.10 12.49
CA PRO A 162 -6.27 3.57 11.11
C PRO A 162 -7.69 3.66 10.54
N MET A 163 -7.95 4.71 9.74
CA MET A 163 -9.26 4.90 9.13
C MET A 163 -9.14 5.34 7.67
N HIS A 164 -10.03 4.82 6.84
CA HIS A 164 -10.27 5.33 5.49
C HIS A 164 -11.16 6.57 5.57
N CYS A 165 -10.56 7.71 5.85
CA CYS A 165 -11.26 8.96 6.15
C CYS A 165 -10.53 10.17 5.58
N SER A 166 -11.18 11.31 5.64
CA SER A 166 -10.54 12.61 5.60
C SER A 166 -10.78 13.33 6.91
N ALA A 167 -9.91 14.29 7.25
CA ALA A 167 -9.99 15.03 8.50
C ALA A 167 -9.62 16.50 8.32
N ASN A 168 -10.31 17.39 9.03
CA ASN A 168 -9.96 18.78 9.13
C ASN A 168 -10.03 19.29 10.58
N MET A 169 -9.44 20.42 10.84
CA MET A 169 -9.36 21.00 12.18
C MET A 169 -9.79 22.48 12.14
N ASP A 170 -10.54 22.89 13.14
CA ASP A 170 -10.84 24.29 13.38
C ASP A 170 -9.55 25.04 13.81
N PRO A 171 -9.19 26.16 13.15
CA PRO A 171 -7.94 26.87 13.44
C PRO A 171 -7.92 27.58 14.80
N GLU A 172 -9.08 27.88 15.40
CA GLU A 172 -9.18 28.60 16.67
C GLU A 172 -9.37 27.65 17.86
N THR A 173 -10.30 26.69 17.73
CA THR A 173 -10.63 25.76 18.83
C THR A 173 -9.78 24.50 18.82
N HIS A 174 -9.11 24.21 17.71
CA HIS A 174 -8.38 22.96 17.43
C HIS A 174 -9.26 21.70 17.46
N GLU A 175 -10.58 21.87 17.42
CA GLU A 175 -11.50 20.74 17.29
C GLU A 175 -11.35 20.07 15.92
N THR A 176 -11.10 18.76 15.94
CA THR A 176 -10.91 17.96 14.74
C THR A 176 -12.20 17.25 14.36
N ALA A 177 -12.59 17.38 13.10
CA ALA A 177 -13.67 16.61 12.49
C ALA A 177 -13.10 15.51 11.58
N VAL A 178 -13.62 14.30 11.74
CA VAL A 178 -13.24 13.13 10.93
C VAL A 178 -14.44 12.73 10.08
N PHE A 179 -14.21 12.61 8.76
CA PHE A 179 -15.23 12.25 7.77
C PHE A 179 -14.92 10.86 7.23
N PHE A 180 -15.71 9.86 7.57
CA PHE A 180 -15.54 8.50 7.08
C PHE A 180 -16.82 7.97 6.41
N GLY A 181 -16.65 7.06 5.48
CA GLY A 181 -17.73 6.49 4.68
C GLY A 181 -17.20 5.80 3.42
N LEU A 182 -18.12 5.28 2.61
CA LEU A 182 -17.77 4.59 1.37
C LEU A 182 -17.16 5.56 0.33
N SER A 183 -16.51 5.00 -0.69
CA SER A 183 -15.98 5.79 -1.81
C SER A 183 -17.11 6.57 -2.50
N GLY A 184 -16.87 7.84 -2.83
CA GLY A 184 -17.84 8.69 -3.50
C GLY A 184 -18.91 9.33 -2.60
N THR A 185 -18.81 9.20 -1.27
CA THR A 185 -19.76 9.80 -0.32
C THR A 185 -19.51 11.29 -0.03
N GLY A 186 -18.47 11.87 -0.64
CA GLY A 186 -18.16 13.30 -0.47
C GLY A 186 -17.23 13.63 0.69
N LYS A 187 -16.50 12.65 1.25
CA LYS A 187 -15.54 12.90 2.35
C LYS A 187 -14.56 14.03 2.04
N THR A 188 -13.85 13.92 0.93
CA THR A 188 -12.90 14.93 0.45
C THR A 188 -13.55 16.30 0.30
N THR A 189 -14.75 16.36 -0.27
CA THR A 189 -15.49 17.62 -0.47
C THR A 189 -15.86 18.28 0.84
N LEU A 190 -16.31 17.50 1.83
CA LEU A 190 -16.70 18.01 3.14
C LEU A 190 -15.48 18.46 3.97
N SER A 191 -14.36 17.77 3.86
CA SER A 191 -13.15 18.12 4.61
C SER A 191 -12.40 19.32 4.02
N ALA A 192 -12.62 19.65 2.75
CA ALA A 192 -12.00 20.78 2.06
C ALA A 192 -12.73 22.13 2.33
N ASP A 193 -13.12 22.39 3.58
CA ASP A 193 -13.73 23.66 4.02
C ASP A 193 -12.64 24.75 4.06
N PRO A 194 -12.84 25.91 3.38
CA PRO A 194 -11.86 26.99 3.37
C PRO A 194 -11.60 27.64 4.73
N ASN A 195 -12.52 27.49 5.68
CA ASN A 195 -12.40 28.03 7.05
C ASN A 195 -11.75 27.02 8.01
N ARG A 196 -11.42 25.82 7.57
CA ARG A 196 -10.81 24.78 8.40
C ARG A 196 -9.50 24.31 7.78
N LYS A 197 -8.57 23.86 8.61
CA LYS A 197 -7.28 23.31 8.14
C LYS A 197 -7.44 21.85 7.79
N LEU A 198 -7.17 21.48 6.55
CA LEU A 198 -7.12 20.07 6.14
C LEU A 198 -5.96 19.39 6.87
N ILE A 199 -6.26 18.30 7.58
CA ILE A 199 -5.26 17.46 8.24
C ILE A 199 -4.78 16.39 7.26
N GLY A 200 -5.71 15.73 6.58
CA GLY A 200 -5.41 14.70 5.60
C GLY A 200 -6.65 14.21 4.89
N ASP A 201 -6.41 13.50 3.79
CA ASP A 201 -7.43 12.84 2.96
C ASP A 201 -6.94 11.44 2.58
N ASP A 202 -7.85 10.57 2.13
CA ASP A 202 -7.60 9.18 1.70
C ASP A 202 -6.79 9.06 0.40
#